data_7128f653bf9f99f82e9db4e9a6b1fa0f
#
_entry.id   7128f653bf9f99f82e9db4e9a6b1fa0f
#
_cell.length_a   1.000
_cell.length_b   1.000
_cell.length_c   1.000
_cell.angle_alpha   90.00
_cell.angle_beta   90.00
_cell.angle_gamma   90.00
#
_symmetry.space_group_name_H-M   'P 1'
#
loop_
_entity.id
_entity.type
_entity.pdbx_description
1 polymer ?
#
loop_
_entity_poly.entity_id
_entity_poly.type
_entity_poly.pdbx_seq_one_letter_code
_entity_poly.pdbx_strand_id
1 'polypeptide(L)'
;MSRLLRWILLIPFACLVAMGAALIFLAMASVASPSVALLIGGGVERLIDLLFGLADRGIDPAPAAQAAFALIGKLGLAIIVMPVALVAVASELFRLRSGLIQSGFTGLLAALLPLAMLRLARAPSAAEIQIISGLFLVGAATGFVYWLIAGRGAGGERPARS
;
A
#
# COMPACT_ATOMS: atom_id res chain seq x y z
N MET A 1 -20.87 11.73 -17.04
CA MET A 1 -20.94 10.55 -16.13
C MET A 1 -21.56 10.98 -14.82
N SER A 2 -22.60 10.27 -14.32
CA SER A 2 -23.20 10.59 -13.04
C SER A 2 -22.16 10.41 -11.91
N ARG A 3 -22.19 11.26 -10.88
CA ARG A 3 -21.27 11.15 -9.73
C ARG A 3 -21.28 9.75 -9.11
N LEU A 4 -22.43 9.08 -9.10
CA LEU A 4 -22.61 7.72 -8.61
C LEU A 4 -21.81 6.68 -9.43
N LEU A 5 -21.81 6.79 -10.77
CA LEU A 5 -21.05 5.85 -11.62
C LEU A 5 -19.54 5.96 -11.39
N ARG A 6 -19.06 7.17 -11.16
CA ARG A 6 -17.66 7.44 -10.82
C ARG A 6 -17.27 6.84 -9.47
N TRP A 7 -18.12 6.99 -8.46
CA TRP A 7 -17.86 6.45 -7.14
C TRP A 7 -17.86 4.92 -7.11
N ILE A 8 -18.81 4.30 -7.80
CA ILE A 8 -19.00 2.84 -7.75
C ILE A 8 -18.05 2.10 -8.68
N LEU A 9 -17.67 2.68 -9.81
CA LEU A 9 -16.86 1.98 -10.82
C LEU A 9 -15.43 2.49 -10.89
N LEU A 10 -15.22 3.81 -10.99
CA LEU A 10 -13.89 4.39 -11.26
C LEU A 10 -12.98 4.30 -10.04
N ILE A 11 -13.48 4.58 -8.84
CA ILE A 11 -12.66 4.56 -7.62
C ILE A 11 -12.19 3.15 -7.28
N PRO A 12 -13.06 2.10 -7.21
CA PRO A 12 -12.59 0.73 -6.98
C PRO A 12 -11.64 0.24 -8.07
N PHE A 13 -11.89 0.56 -9.33
CA PHE A 13 -10.98 0.20 -10.42
C PHE A 13 -9.62 0.89 -10.28
N ALA A 14 -9.61 2.19 -9.97
CA ALA A 14 -8.37 2.92 -9.73
C ALA A 14 -7.59 2.37 -8.52
N CYS A 15 -8.29 1.97 -7.45
CA CYS A 15 -7.68 1.31 -6.31
C CYS A 15 -7.06 -0.04 -6.69
N LEU A 16 -7.75 -0.86 -7.48
CA LEU A 16 -7.22 -2.15 -7.96
C LEU A 16 -5.94 -1.97 -8.79
N VAL A 17 -5.95 -1.03 -9.74
CA VAL A 17 -4.76 -0.72 -10.55
C VAL A 17 -3.63 -0.17 -9.68
N ALA A 18 -3.95 0.71 -8.72
CA ALA A 18 -2.98 1.24 -7.77
C ALA A 18 -2.36 0.14 -6.89
N MET A 19 -3.16 -0.86 -6.48
CA MET A 19 -2.65 -2.03 -5.75
C MET A 19 -1.69 -2.86 -6.61
N GLY A 20 -2.03 -3.12 -7.87
CA GLY A 20 -1.14 -3.81 -8.80
C GLY A 20 0.18 -3.05 -8.99
N ALA A 21 0.11 -1.73 -9.15
CA ALA A 21 1.28 -0.87 -9.22
C ALA A 21 2.12 -0.93 -7.92
N ALA A 22 1.48 -0.93 -6.74
CA ALA A 22 2.17 -1.05 -5.46
C ALA A 22 3.00 -2.33 -5.35
N LEU A 23 2.47 -3.46 -5.82
CA LEU A 23 3.20 -4.72 -5.83
C LEU A 23 4.42 -4.67 -6.75
N ILE A 24 4.29 -4.06 -7.93
CA ILE A 24 5.39 -3.86 -8.88
C ILE A 24 6.47 -2.95 -8.25
N PHE A 25 6.08 -1.82 -7.67
CA PHE A 25 7.01 -0.92 -7.02
C PHE A 25 7.67 -1.54 -5.79
N LEU A 26 6.95 -2.38 -5.03
CA LEU A 26 7.52 -3.12 -3.91
C LEU A 26 8.56 -4.15 -4.39
N ALA A 27 8.26 -4.86 -5.49
CA ALA A 27 9.23 -5.76 -6.11
C ALA A 27 10.48 -5.00 -6.61
N MET A 28 10.30 -3.83 -7.25
CA MET A 28 11.42 -2.98 -7.64
C MET A 28 12.22 -2.48 -6.44
N ALA A 29 11.54 -2.08 -5.37
CA ALA A 29 12.20 -1.65 -4.13
C ALA A 29 13.00 -2.78 -3.48
N SER A 30 12.55 -4.03 -3.56
CA SER A 30 13.29 -5.19 -3.05
C SER A 30 14.58 -5.46 -3.86
N VAL A 31 14.56 -5.18 -5.16
CA VAL A 31 15.78 -5.28 -6.00
C VAL A 31 16.76 -4.13 -5.70
N ALA A 32 16.21 -2.93 -5.45
CA ALA A 32 17.02 -1.73 -5.22
C ALA A 32 17.58 -1.61 -3.79
N SER A 33 16.93 -2.22 -2.80
CA SER A 33 17.30 -2.11 -1.38
C SER A 33 17.47 -3.48 -0.74
N PRO A 34 18.70 -3.84 -0.33
CA PRO A 34 18.96 -5.10 0.40
C PRO A 34 18.13 -5.22 1.67
N SER A 35 17.87 -4.11 2.37
CA SER A 35 17.06 -4.13 3.60
C SER A 35 15.60 -4.50 3.34
N VAL A 36 15.03 -4.03 2.22
CA VAL A 36 13.67 -4.39 1.80
C VAL A 36 13.65 -5.85 1.33
N ALA A 37 14.65 -6.29 0.58
CA ALA A 37 14.78 -7.68 0.16
C ALA A 37 14.87 -8.64 1.34
N LEU A 38 15.69 -8.32 2.35
CA LEU A 38 15.83 -9.12 3.56
C LEU A 38 14.53 -9.16 4.39
N LEU A 39 13.77 -8.05 4.44
CA LEU A 39 12.50 -8.01 5.13
C LEU A 39 11.49 -8.97 4.47
N ILE A 40 11.37 -8.90 3.15
CA ILE A 40 10.43 -9.75 2.38
C ILE A 40 10.91 -11.20 2.38
N GLY A 41 12.18 -11.42 2.01
CA GLY A 41 12.79 -12.75 1.94
C GLY A 41 12.81 -13.45 3.29
N GLY A 42 13.26 -12.77 4.34
CA GLY A 42 13.27 -13.32 5.70
C GLY A 42 11.88 -13.62 6.26
N GLY A 43 10.84 -12.88 5.82
CA GLY A 43 9.45 -13.21 6.17
C GLY A 43 8.98 -14.49 5.51
N VAL A 44 9.29 -14.67 4.22
CA VAL A 44 8.95 -15.87 3.46
C VAL A 44 9.73 -17.08 4.00
N GLU A 45 11.03 -16.93 4.23
CA GLU A 45 11.89 -17.98 4.76
C GLU A 45 11.39 -18.50 6.12
N ARG A 46 11.09 -17.59 7.06
CA ARG A 46 10.51 -17.96 8.36
C ARG A 46 9.18 -18.67 8.26
N LEU A 47 8.33 -18.27 7.30
CA LEU A 47 7.06 -18.95 7.05
C LEU A 47 7.30 -20.38 6.54
N ILE A 48 8.22 -20.54 5.60
CA ILE A 48 8.62 -21.85 5.06
C ILE A 48 9.15 -22.74 6.18
N ASP A 49 10.11 -22.25 6.98
CA ASP A 49 10.69 -22.98 8.11
C ASP A 49 9.64 -23.42 9.13
N LEU A 50 8.67 -22.53 9.42
CA LEU A 50 7.57 -22.85 10.32
C LEU A 50 6.70 -23.99 9.76
N LEU A 51 6.34 -23.94 8.46
CA LEU A 51 5.49 -24.95 7.84
C LEU A 51 6.20 -26.32 7.75
N PHE A 52 7.47 -26.34 7.38
CA PHE A 52 8.27 -27.56 7.38
C PHE A 52 8.48 -28.11 8.80
N GLY A 53 8.78 -27.26 9.76
CA GLY A 53 8.92 -27.68 11.17
C GLY A 53 7.64 -28.23 11.79
N LEU A 54 6.45 -27.82 11.30
CA LEU A 54 5.18 -28.47 11.68
C LEU A 54 5.03 -29.85 11.04
N ALA A 55 5.35 -29.96 9.75
CA ALA A 55 5.28 -31.23 9.02
C ALA A 55 6.23 -32.28 9.64
N ASP A 56 7.46 -31.90 10.00
CA ASP A 56 8.44 -32.78 10.64
C ASP A 56 7.97 -33.31 12.01
N ARG A 57 7.11 -32.55 12.70
CA ARG A 57 6.46 -32.97 13.95
C ARG A 57 5.19 -33.80 13.75
N GLY A 58 4.85 -34.13 12.50
CA GLY A 58 3.62 -34.84 12.16
C GLY A 58 2.34 -34.02 12.33
N ILE A 59 2.47 -32.68 12.41
CA ILE A 59 1.33 -31.76 12.50
C ILE A 59 1.00 -31.31 11.08
N ASP A 60 -0.29 -31.36 10.68
CA ASP A 60 -0.73 -30.85 9.40
C ASP A 60 -0.41 -29.35 9.26
N PRO A 61 0.44 -28.93 8.29
CA PRO A 61 0.78 -27.54 8.10
C PRO A 61 -0.33 -26.72 7.41
N ALA A 62 -1.35 -27.35 6.84
CA ALA A 62 -2.37 -26.66 6.04
C ALA A 62 -3.14 -25.59 6.82
N PRO A 63 -3.59 -25.79 8.07
CA PRO A 63 -4.26 -24.75 8.85
C PRO A 63 -3.35 -23.55 9.13
N ALA A 64 -2.07 -23.80 9.42
CA ALA A 64 -1.08 -22.76 9.67
C ALA A 64 -0.78 -21.94 8.39
N ALA A 65 -0.66 -22.61 7.25
CA ALA A 65 -0.51 -21.97 5.95
C ALA A 65 -1.72 -21.06 5.64
N GLN A 66 -2.93 -21.57 5.79
CA GLN A 66 -4.15 -20.79 5.56
C GLN A 66 -4.20 -19.55 6.46
N ALA A 67 -3.89 -19.70 7.75
CA ALA A 67 -3.86 -18.59 8.71
C ALA A 67 -2.80 -17.55 8.33
N ALA A 68 -1.61 -17.99 7.92
CA ALA A 68 -0.54 -17.11 7.45
C ALA A 68 -0.92 -16.36 6.17
N PHE A 69 -1.46 -17.02 5.17
CA PHE A 69 -1.95 -16.38 3.94
C PHE A 69 -3.09 -15.39 4.23
N ALA A 70 -4.03 -15.74 5.10
CA ALA A 70 -5.10 -14.85 5.50
C ALA A 70 -4.57 -13.61 6.23
N LEU A 71 -3.57 -13.77 7.10
CA LEU A 71 -2.92 -12.67 7.81
C LEU A 71 -2.15 -11.76 6.86
N ILE A 72 -1.34 -12.32 5.97
CA ILE A 72 -0.59 -11.59 4.94
C ILE A 72 -1.55 -10.83 4.03
N GLY A 73 -2.64 -11.46 3.60
CA GLY A 73 -3.68 -10.83 2.80
C GLY A 73 -4.34 -9.66 3.52
N LYS A 74 -4.74 -9.84 4.79
CA LYS A 74 -5.34 -8.77 5.61
C LYS A 74 -4.37 -7.61 5.86
N LEU A 75 -3.12 -7.90 6.20
CA LEU A 75 -2.10 -6.87 6.43
C LEU A 75 -1.74 -6.14 5.13
N GLY A 76 -1.55 -6.88 4.03
CA GLY A 76 -1.28 -6.29 2.72
C GLY A 76 -2.44 -5.39 2.27
N LEU A 77 -3.68 -5.86 2.43
CA LEU A 77 -4.86 -5.06 2.14
C LEU A 77 -4.91 -3.79 3.00
N ALA A 78 -4.66 -3.91 4.31
CA ALA A 78 -4.67 -2.77 5.22
C ALA A 78 -3.57 -1.76 4.88
N ILE A 79 -2.34 -2.23 4.64
CA ILE A 79 -1.18 -1.35 4.39
C ILE A 79 -1.27 -0.67 3.02
N ILE A 80 -1.82 -1.34 2.01
CA ILE A 80 -1.90 -0.81 0.64
C ILE A 80 -3.22 -0.05 0.41
N VAL A 81 -4.35 -0.66 0.79
CA VAL A 81 -5.67 -0.09 0.48
C VAL A 81 -6.02 1.07 1.40
N MET A 82 -5.68 0.97 2.68
CA MET A 82 -6.08 1.98 3.65
C MET A 82 -5.49 3.37 3.37
N PRO A 83 -4.18 3.53 3.08
CA PRO A 83 -3.63 4.83 2.68
C PRO A 83 -4.27 5.39 1.41
N VAL A 84 -4.46 4.54 0.39
CA VAL A 84 -5.07 4.98 -0.88
C VAL A 84 -6.53 5.38 -0.68
N ALA A 85 -7.31 4.59 0.08
CA ALA A 85 -8.70 4.90 0.38
C ALA A 85 -8.84 6.17 1.22
N LEU A 86 -8.02 6.36 2.25
CA LEU A 86 -8.01 7.58 3.07
C LEU A 86 -7.69 8.81 2.23
N VAL A 87 -6.68 8.72 1.35
CA VAL A 87 -6.32 9.82 0.47
C VAL A 87 -7.40 10.05 -0.59
N ALA A 88 -8.05 9.00 -1.10
CA ALA A 88 -9.17 9.14 -2.02
C ALA A 88 -10.33 9.92 -1.37
N VAL A 89 -10.73 9.54 -0.17
CA VAL A 89 -11.79 10.23 0.60
C VAL A 89 -11.36 11.66 0.93
N ALA A 90 -10.14 11.87 1.43
CA ALA A 90 -9.62 13.19 1.74
C ALA A 90 -9.54 14.10 0.51
N SER A 91 -9.12 13.55 -0.65
CA SER A 91 -9.03 14.31 -1.89
C SER A 91 -10.39 14.79 -2.41
N GLU A 92 -11.43 13.99 -2.24
CA GLU A 92 -12.80 14.38 -2.58
C GLU A 92 -13.35 15.42 -1.59
N LEU A 93 -13.07 15.24 -0.28
CA LEU A 93 -13.55 16.14 0.77
C LEU A 93 -12.91 17.53 0.68
N PHE A 94 -11.59 17.56 0.50
CA PHE A 94 -10.80 18.80 0.42
C PHE A 94 -10.59 19.29 -1.02
N ARG A 95 -11.17 18.62 -2.02
CA ARG A 95 -11.02 18.93 -3.45
C ARG A 95 -9.55 19.10 -3.87
N LEU A 96 -8.68 18.25 -3.35
CA LEU A 96 -7.26 18.30 -3.64
C LEU A 96 -7.04 17.89 -5.11
N ARG A 97 -6.70 18.86 -5.95
CA ARG A 97 -6.50 18.65 -7.40
C ARG A 97 -5.06 18.34 -7.77
N SER A 98 -4.13 18.57 -6.86
CA SER A 98 -2.70 18.39 -7.10
C SER A 98 -2.30 16.93 -6.93
N GLY A 99 -1.79 16.32 -8.01
CA GLY A 99 -1.26 14.96 -7.98
C GLY A 99 -0.06 14.82 -7.03
N LEU A 100 0.75 15.86 -6.90
CA LEU A 100 1.89 15.90 -5.98
C LEU A 100 1.43 15.82 -4.51
N ILE A 101 0.37 16.54 -4.16
CA ILE A 101 -0.18 16.51 -2.81
C ILE A 101 -0.76 15.11 -2.52
N GLN A 102 -1.54 14.55 -3.42
CA GLN A 102 -2.10 13.20 -3.26
C GLN A 102 -1.02 12.13 -3.16
N SER A 103 -0.03 12.18 -4.05
CA SER A 103 1.11 11.26 -4.05
C SER A 103 1.91 11.38 -2.75
N GLY A 104 2.25 12.60 -2.32
CA GLY A 104 2.98 12.87 -1.09
C GLY A 104 2.24 12.37 0.16
N PHE A 105 0.95 12.63 0.26
CA PHE A 105 0.13 12.16 1.39
C PHE A 105 0.02 10.64 1.43
N THR A 106 -0.17 9.98 0.28
CA THR A 106 -0.22 8.50 0.24
C THR A 106 1.12 7.91 0.66
N GLY A 107 2.24 8.48 0.18
CA GLY A 107 3.58 8.08 0.59
C GLY A 107 3.82 8.26 2.08
N LEU A 108 3.42 9.41 2.63
CA LEU A 108 3.57 9.72 4.05
C LEU A 108 2.76 8.74 4.92
N LEU A 109 1.50 8.47 4.55
CA LEU A 109 0.67 7.51 5.27
C LEU A 109 1.23 6.10 5.19
N ALA A 110 1.73 5.66 4.02
CA ALA A 110 2.36 4.37 3.85
C ALA A 110 3.63 4.21 4.71
N ALA A 111 4.38 5.28 4.90
CA ALA A 111 5.57 5.31 5.75
C ALA A 111 5.26 5.39 7.24
N LEU A 112 4.25 6.19 7.63
CA LEU A 112 3.90 6.42 9.04
C LEU A 112 3.08 5.28 9.64
N LEU A 113 2.28 4.56 8.84
CA LEU A 113 1.41 3.51 9.35
C LEU A 113 2.18 2.38 10.04
N PRO A 114 3.25 1.80 9.46
CA PRO A 114 4.09 0.82 10.14
C PRO A 114 4.78 1.37 11.39
N LEU A 115 5.24 2.63 11.34
CA LEU A 115 5.84 3.32 12.48
C LEU A 115 4.87 3.43 13.66
N ALA A 116 3.62 3.82 13.38
CA ALA A 116 2.57 3.92 14.38
C ALA A 116 2.22 2.54 14.97
N MET A 117 2.19 1.49 14.13
CA MET A 117 1.91 0.12 14.59
C MET A 117 3.03 -0.46 15.45
N LEU A 118 4.29 -0.14 15.15
CA LEU A 118 5.45 -0.61 15.90
C LEU A 118 5.65 0.13 17.22
N ARG A 119 4.88 1.17 17.53
CA ARG A 119 5.00 2.01 18.74
C ARG A 119 6.47 2.34 19.03
N LEU A 120 7.19 2.82 18.03
CA LEU A 120 8.62 3.10 18.16
C LEU A 120 8.85 4.18 19.23
N ALA A 121 9.23 3.72 20.41
CA ALA A 121 9.64 4.58 21.53
C ALA A 121 11.11 5.03 21.41
N ARG A 122 11.81 4.60 20.34
CA ARG A 122 13.22 4.90 20.07
C ARG A 122 13.42 5.49 18.67
N ALA A 123 14.56 6.14 18.48
CA ALA A 123 14.95 6.60 17.13
C ALA A 123 15.11 5.39 16.18
N PRO A 124 14.61 5.48 14.93
CA PRO A 124 14.73 4.41 13.96
C PRO A 124 16.19 4.17 13.56
N SER A 125 16.54 2.91 13.38
CA SER A 125 17.86 2.50 12.87
C SER A 125 18.02 2.84 11.38
N ALA A 126 19.25 2.79 10.86
CA ALA A 126 19.51 3.03 9.44
C ALA A 126 18.73 2.08 8.52
N ALA A 127 18.60 0.81 8.89
CA ALA A 127 17.81 -0.18 8.13
C ALA A 127 16.32 0.16 8.17
N GLU A 128 15.77 0.58 9.31
CA GLU A 128 14.38 1.01 9.44
C GLU A 128 14.11 2.27 8.60
N ILE A 129 15.05 3.22 8.57
CA ILE A 129 14.94 4.42 7.71
C ILE A 129 14.89 4.02 6.23
N GLN A 130 15.69 3.05 5.79
CA GLN A 130 15.65 2.57 4.41
C GLN A 130 14.31 1.93 4.07
N ILE A 131 13.75 1.12 4.98
CA ILE A 131 12.42 0.50 4.82
C ILE A 131 11.34 1.57 4.75
N ILE A 132 11.35 2.53 5.67
CA ILE A 132 10.39 3.65 5.71
C ILE A 132 10.46 4.47 4.41
N SER A 133 11.68 4.76 3.93
CA SER A 133 11.88 5.49 2.68
C SER A 133 11.37 4.69 1.47
N GLY A 134 11.60 3.37 1.45
CA GLY A 134 11.06 2.47 0.43
C GLY A 134 9.54 2.46 0.43
N LEU A 135 8.91 2.34 1.60
CA LEU A 135 7.45 2.38 1.74
C LEU A 135 6.88 3.74 1.35
N PHE A 136 7.56 4.84 1.67
CA PHE A 136 7.19 6.17 1.22
C PHE A 136 7.16 6.25 -0.31
N LEU A 137 8.21 5.79 -0.98
CA LEU A 137 8.31 5.81 -2.44
C LEU A 137 7.25 4.94 -3.10
N VAL A 138 7.02 3.72 -2.58
CA VAL A 138 5.97 2.82 -3.06
C VAL A 138 4.60 3.46 -2.88
N GLY A 139 4.32 4.03 -1.72
CA GLY A 139 3.07 4.72 -1.44
C GLY A 139 2.86 5.97 -2.31
N ALA A 140 3.91 6.77 -2.52
CA ALA A 140 3.87 7.96 -3.37
C ALA A 140 3.60 7.59 -4.84
N ALA A 141 4.28 6.56 -5.36
CA ALA A 141 4.07 6.07 -6.71
C ALA A 141 2.64 5.49 -6.89
N THR A 142 2.16 4.74 -5.90
CA THR A 142 0.79 4.20 -5.88
C THR A 142 -0.25 5.32 -5.86
N GLY A 143 -0.06 6.34 -5.03
CA GLY A 143 -0.92 7.52 -4.97
C GLY A 143 -0.91 8.31 -6.27
N PHE A 144 0.22 8.38 -6.94
CA PHE A 144 0.35 9.02 -8.25
C PHE A 144 -0.43 8.25 -9.33
N VAL A 145 -0.31 6.93 -9.36
CA VAL A 145 -1.08 6.07 -10.29
C VAL A 145 -2.58 6.23 -10.05
N TYR A 146 -3.01 6.21 -8.78
CA TYR A 146 -4.41 6.47 -8.43
C TYR A 146 -4.88 7.85 -8.95
N TRP A 147 -4.08 8.90 -8.74
CA TRP A 147 -4.39 10.24 -9.22
C TRP A 147 -4.49 10.32 -10.75
N LEU A 148 -3.63 9.64 -11.48
CA LEU A 148 -3.67 9.59 -12.94
C LEU A 148 -5.01 9.05 -13.45
N ILE A 149 -5.59 8.06 -12.77
CA ILE A 149 -6.80 7.36 -13.18
C ILE A 149 -8.05 8.10 -12.68
N ALA A 150 -8.11 8.39 -11.38
CA ALA A 150 -9.30 8.93 -10.72
C ALA A 150 -9.22 10.44 -10.44
N GLY A 151 -8.03 10.96 -10.15
CA GLY A 151 -7.81 12.34 -9.69
C GLY A 151 -7.97 13.40 -10.78
N ARG A 152 -7.57 13.09 -12.02
CA ARG A 152 -7.67 14.02 -13.15
C ARG A 152 -9.12 14.43 -13.48
N GLY A 153 -10.09 13.55 -13.24
CA GLY A 153 -11.50 13.79 -13.50
C GLY A 153 -12.27 14.51 -12.41
N ALA A 154 -11.66 14.75 -11.22
CA ALA A 154 -12.33 15.39 -10.09
C ALA A 154 -12.58 16.90 -10.27
N GLY A 155 -12.06 17.48 -11.35
CA GLY A 155 -12.11 18.93 -11.59
C GLY A 155 -12.86 19.43 -12.83
N GLY A 156 -13.54 18.56 -13.55
CA GLY A 156 -14.04 18.85 -14.89
C GLY A 156 -15.51 19.25 -14.98
N GLU A 157 -15.96 20.28 -14.29
CA GLU A 157 -17.05 21.15 -14.76
C GLU A 157 -16.61 22.59 -14.57
N ARG A 158 -15.99 23.15 -15.62
CA ARG A 158 -16.02 24.60 -15.81
C ARG A 158 -17.50 24.97 -16.00
N PRO A 159 -18.09 25.83 -15.19
CA PRO A 159 -19.38 26.41 -15.55
C PRO A 159 -19.19 27.07 -16.92
N ALA A 160 -20.05 26.71 -17.89
CA ALA A 160 -20.12 27.42 -19.15
C ALA A 160 -20.26 28.90 -18.82
N ARG A 161 -19.31 29.73 -19.26
CA ARG A 161 -19.46 31.20 -19.26
C ARG A 161 -20.56 31.50 -20.26
N SER A 162 -21.73 31.85 -19.73
CA SER A 162 -22.77 32.58 -20.44
C SER A 162 -22.32 34.01 -20.65
#